data_8c44dfa7c98223fa719ccb34f9057091
#
_entry.id   8c44dfa7c98223fa719ccb34f9057091
#
_cell.length_a   1.000
_cell.length_b   1.000
_cell.length_c   1.000
_cell.angle_alpha   90.00
_cell.angle_beta   90.00
_cell.angle_gamma   90.00
#
_symmetry.space_group_name_H-M   'P 1'
#
loop_
_entity.id
_entity.type
_entity.pdbx_description
1 polymer ?
#
loop_
_entity_poly.entity_id
_entity_poly.type
_entity_poly.pdbx_seq_one_letter_code
_entity_poly.pdbx_strand_id
1 'polypeptide(L)'
;MIVALTGYMGSGKSTIGKNLATVLNYNFLDLDEYISEQENCSIPELFKNKGEIYFRKKETQYLNEVLSTKDNLVLALGGGTPSYGNNINILLDNSNVNLFYLKLSIPNLVLRLFKEKDSRPLISHLTTKEELTEFIGKHLFERTQYYNQASNIITTDNKSKKDILEEIVKALI
;
A
#
# COMPACT_ATOMS: atom_id res chain seq x y z
N MET A 1 -11.69 -13.12 -7.44
CA MET A 1 -11.81 -11.89 -6.64
C MET A 1 -10.43 -11.45 -6.15
N ILE A 2 -10.14 -10.17 -6.22
CA ILE A 2 -8.89 -9.56 -5.72
C ILE A 2 -9.25 -8.60 -4.58
N VAL A 3 -8.58 -8.73 -3.44
CA VAL A 3 -8.68 -7.78 -2.32
C VAL A 3 -7.42 -6.91 -2.35
N ALA A 4 -7.56 -5.68 -2.80
CA ALA A 4 -6.44 -4.74 -2.87
C ALA A 4 -6.39 -3.87 -1.61
N LEU A 5 -5.20 -3.76 -1.01
CA LEU A 5 -4.96 -2.96 0.20
C LEU A 5 -4.14 -1.72 -0.16
N THR A 6 -4.71 -0.55 0.09
CA THR A 6 -4.00 0.74 -0.02
C THR A 6 -3.82 1.42 1.33
N GLY A 7 -2.94 2.40 1.38
CA GLY A 7 -2.63 3.19 2.57
C GLY A 7 -1.16 3.59 2.61
N TYR A 8 -0.82 4.47 3.54
CA TYR A 8 0.52 5.01 3.67
C TYR A 8 1.55 3.93 4.09
N MET A 9 2.85 4.18 3.85
CA MET A 9 3.89 3.30 4.40
C MET A 9 3.73 3.21 5.94
N GLY A 10 3.96 2.03 6.50
CA GLY A 10 3.75 1.79 7.93
C GLY A 10 2.30 1.57 8.36
N SER A 11 1.31 1.66 7.47
CA SER A 11 -0.10 1.39 7.83
C SER A 11 -0.42 -0.08 8.07
N GLY A 12 0.49 -1.00 7.69
CA GLY A 12 0.36 -2.43 7.97
C GLY A 12 -0.16 -3.28 6.82
N LYS A 13 -0.20 -2.77 5.57
CA LYS A 13 -0.71 -3.48 4.39
C LYS A 13 -0.14 -4.88 4.20
N SER A 14 1.19 -5.01 4.21
CA SER A 14 1.84 -6.32 3.99
C SER A 14 1.54 -7.30 5.14
N THR A 15 1.52 -6.81 6.39
CA THR A 15 1.21 -7.65 7.56
C THR A 15 -0.25 -8.10 7.54
N ILE A 16 -1.19 -7.17 7.37
CA ILE A 16 -2.62 -7.49 7.29
C ILE A 16 -2.90 -8.33 6.06
N GLY A 17 -2.29 -8.01 4.91
CA GLY A 17 -2.48 -8.74 3.66
C GLY A 17 -2.07 -10.20 3.75
N LYS A 18 -0.92 -10.52 4.33
CA LYS A 18 -0.47 -11.92 4.53
C LYS A 18 -1.45 -12.71 5.42
N ASN A 19 -1.91 -12.10 6.53
CA ASN A 19 -2.88 -12.75 7.41
C ASN A 19 -4.26 -12.90 6.73
N LEU A 20 -4.71 -11.88 6.00
CA LEU A 20 -5.97 -11.92 5.27
C LEU A 20 -5.96 -13.00 4.18
N ALA A 21 -4.87 -13.13 3.44
CA ALA A 21 -4.69 -14.18 2.44
C ALA A 21 -4.83 -15.58 3.07
N THR A 22 -4.25 -15.79 4.24
CA THR A 22 -4.41 -17.05 5.00
C THR A 22 -5.88 -17.29 5.37
N VAL A 23 -6.58 -16.26 5.89
CA VAL A 23 -7.99 -16.36 6.30
C VAL A 23 -8.91 -16.69 5.13
N LEU A 24 -8.66 -16.05 3.97
CA LEU A 24 -9.46 -16.24 2.76
C LEU A 24 -9.05 -17.46 1.92
N ASN A 25 -7.96 -18.11 2.25
CA ASN A 25 -7.30 -19.14 1.43
C ASN A 25 -6.97 -18.59 0.02
N TYR A 26 -6.42 -17.37 -0.03
CA TYR A 26 -5.98 -16.66 -1.22
C TYR A 26 -4.45 -16.58 -1.28
N ASN A 27 -3.92 -16.29 -2.47
CA ASN A 27 -2.52 -15.91 -2.60
C ASN A 27 -2.28 -14.50 -2.05
N PHE A 28 -1.06 -14.22 -1.60
CA PHE A 28 -0.62 -12.88 -1.23
C PHE A 28 0.43 -12.38 -2.22
N LEU A 29 0.34 -11.11 -2.60
CA LEU A 29 1.34 -10.41 -3.41
C LEU A 29 1.52 -8.98 -2.91
N ASP A 30 2.76 -8.56 -2.71
CA ASP A 30 3.14 -7.17 -2.50
C ASP A 30 3.63 -6.61 -3.84
N LEU A 31 3.02 -5.53 -4.33
CA LEU A 31 3.31 -4.98 -5.65
C LEU A 31 4.75 -4.47 -5.76
N ASP A 32 5.29 -3.88 -4.68
CA ASP A 32 6.68 -3.40 -4.68
C ASP A 32 7.67 -4.59 -4.74
N GLU A 33 7.40 -5.69 -4.01
CA GLU A 33 8.18 -6.92 -4.09
C GLU A 33 8.11 -7.51 -5.51
N TYR A 34 6.91 -7.58 -6.09
CA TYR A 34 6.71 -8.09 -7.45
C TYR A 34 7.49 -7.27 -8.49
N ILE A 35 7.42 -5.93 -8.43
CA ILE A 35 8.18 -5.05 -9.32
C ILE A 35 9.68 -5.32 -9.18
N SER A 36 10.18 -5.43 -7.95
CA SER A 36 11.60 -5.71 -7.68
C SER A 36 12.07 -7.02 -8.28
N GLU A 37 11.24 -8.07 -8.21
CA GLU A 37 11.52 -9.38 -8.81
C GLU A 37 11.55 -9.30 -10.34
N GLN A 38 10.55 -8.64 -10.96
CA GLN A 38 10.46 -8.52 -12.42
C GLN A 38 11.61 -7.67 -13.01
N GLU A 39 12.02 -6.62 -12.31
CA GLU A 39 13.10 -5.73 -12.76
C GLU A 39 14.49 -6.21 -12.29
N ASN A 40 14.59 -7.30 -11.52
CA ASN A 40 15.81 -7.86 -10.95
C ASN A 40 16.67 -6.83 -10.18
N CYS A 41 16.04 -5.87 -9.52
CA CYS A 41 16.70 -4.87 -8.68
C CYS A 41 15.75 -4.31 -7.63
N SER A 42 16.29 -3.77 -6.54
CA SER A 42 15.47 -3.15 -5.51
C SER A 42 14.80 -1.86 -5.98
N ILE A 43 13.68 -1.49 -5.36
CA ILE A 43 12.99 -0.23 -5.66
C ILE A 43 13.92 0.99 -5.54
N PRO A 44 14.74 1.15 -4.46
CA PRO A 44 15.69 2.25 -4.39
C PRO A 44 16.70 2.30 -5.54
N GLU A 45 17.21 1.13 -5.97
CA GLU A 45 18.12 1.04 -7.12
C GLU A 45 17.42 1.41 -8.43
N LEU A 46 16.15 1.01 -8.58
CA LEU A 46 15.36 1.35 -9.74
C LEU A 46 15.17 2.87 -9.86
N PHE A 47 14.83 3.55 -8.74
CA PHE A 47 14.75 5.01 -8.68
C PHE A 47 16.09 5.68 -9.01
N LYS A 48 17.18 5.18 -8.42
CA LYS A 48 18.52 5.75 -8.62
C LYS A 48 19.00 5.60 -10.07
N ASN A 49 18.77 4.43 -10.68
CA ASN A 49 19.36 4.08 -11.97
C ASN A 49 18.47 4.49 -13.15
N LYS A 50 17.16 4.43 -13.00
CA LYS A 50 16.18 4.66 -14.08
C LYS A 50 15.22 5.81 -13.82
N GLY A 51 15.15 6.31 -12.58
CA GLY A 51 14.34 7.45 -12.19
C GLY A 51 12.87 7.13 -11.89
N GLU A 52 12.17 8.12 -11.33
CA GLU A 52 10.79 7.96 -10.89
C GLU A 52 9.82 7.71 -12.05
N ILE A 53 9.98 8.40 -13.18
CA ILE A 53 9.09 8.25 -14.34
C ILE A 53 9.10 6.80 -14.85
N TYR A 54 10.28 6.18 -14.93
CA TYR A 54 10.40 4.79 -15.33
C TYR A 54 9.68 3.87 -14.33
N PHE A 55 9.96 4.05 -13.04
CA PHE A 55 9.32 3.26 -11.98
C PHE A 55 7.78 3.35 -12.07
N ARG A 56 7.22 4.56 -12.21
CA ARG A 56 5.76 4.76 -12.27
C ARG A 56 5.12 4.10 -13.50
N LYS A 57 5.82 4.11 -14.64
CA LYS A 57 5.37 3.38 -15.84
C LYS A 57 5.34 1.87 -15.57
N LYS A 58 6.37 1.34 -14.94
CA LYS A 58 6.47 -0.07 -14.59
C LYS A 58 5.45 -0.47 -13.54
N GLU A 59 5.25 0.35 -12.53
CA GLU A 59 4.22 0.15 -11.51
C GLU A 59 2.83 0.00 -12.13
N THR A 60 2.44 0.90 -13.04
CA THR A 60 1.18 0.80 -13.77
C THR A 60 1.12 -0.44 -14.67
N GLN A 61 2.21 -0.77 -15.36
CA GLN A 61 2.29 -1.96 -16.21
C GLN A 61 2.06 -3.23 -15.39
N TYR A 62 2.80 -3.40 -14.30
CA TYR A 62 2.72 -4.61 -13.48
C TYR A 62 1.43 -4.67 -12.67
N LEU A 63 0.85 -3.53 -12.26
CA LEU A 63 -0.48 -3.50 -11.69
C LEU A 63 -1.52 -4.09 -12.66
N ASN A 64 -1.55 -3.64 -13.91
CA ASN A 64 -2.46 -4.17 -14.93
C ASN A 64 -2.23 -5.67 -15.18
N GLU A 65 -0.98 -6.10 -15.26
CA GLU A 65 -0.63 -7.51 -15.42
C GLU A 65 -1.19 -8.37 -14.29
N VAL A 66 -0.94 -7.96 -13.03
CA VAL A 66 -1.42 -8.67 -11.85
C VAL A 66 -2.95 -8.74 -11.83
N LEU A 67 -3.63 -7.62 -12.12
CA LEU A 67 -5.09 -7.56 -12.11
C LEU A 67 -5.74 -8.39 -13.24
N SER A 68 -5.05 -8.60 -14.36
CA SER A 68 -5.56 -9.37 -15.50
C SER A 68 -5.24 -10.86 -15.42
N THR A 69 -4.16 -11.25 -14.73
CA THR A 69 -3.65 -12.64 -14.74
C THR A 69 -3.86 -13.39 -13.43
N LYS A 70 -4.17 -12.69 -12.33
CA LYS A 70 -4.33 -13.28 -11.00
C LYS A 70 -5.78 -13.26 -10.56
N ASP A 71 -6.15 -14.27 -9.81
CA ASP A 71 -7.44 -14.35 -9.11
C ASP A 71 -7.20 -14.95 -7.71
N ASN A 72 -8.20 -14.81 -6.83
CA ASN A 72 -8.09 -15.22 -5.43
C ASN A 72 -6.81 -14.68 -4.79
N LEU A 73 -6.67 -13.35 -4.86
CA LEU A 73 -5.47 -12.63 -4.49
C LEU A 73 -5.75 -11.56 -3.43
N VAL A 74 -4.87 -11.46 -2.44
CA VAL A 74 -4.72 -10.27 -1.60
C VAL A 74 -3.49 -9.51 -2.11
N LEU A 75 -3.72 -8.29 -2.60
CA LEU A 75 -2.70 -7.43 -3.22
C LEU A 75 -2.39 -6.24 -2.30
N ALA A 76 -1.19 -6.17 -1.75
CA ALA A 76 -0.72 -4.97 -1.08
C ALA A 76 -0.11 -4.01 -2.10
N LEU A 77 -0.65 -2.79 -2.18
CA LEU A 77 -0.18 -1.74 -3.09
C LEU A 77 0.97 -0.94 -2.46
N GLY A 78 1.86 -0.41 -3.28
CA GLY A 78 2.79 0.63 -2.86
C GLY A 78 2.05 1.86 -2.33
N GLY A 79 2.63 2.57 -1.37
CA GLY A 79 1.98 3.75 -0.76
C GLY A 79 1.68 4.88 -1.75
N GLY A 80 2.41 4.97 -2.86
CA GLY A 80 2.17 5.94 -3.92
C GLY A 80 1.31 5.43 -5.07
N THR A 81 1.10 4.11 -5.19
CA THR A 81 0.46 3.50 -6.36
C THR A 81 -0.85 4.16 -6.78
N PRO A 82 -1.83 4.43 -5.89
CA PRO A 82 -3.09 5.07 -6.29
C PRO A 82 -2.96 6.51 -6.75
N SER A 83 -1.89 7.19 -6.33
CA SER A 83 -1.71 8.64 -6.55
C SER A 83 -1.07 8.98 -7.88
N TYR A 84 -0.60 7.99 -8.64
CA TYR A 84 0.11 8.20 -9.89
C TYR A 84 -0.65 7.65 -11.09
N GLY A 85 -0.52 8.38 -12.22
CA GLY A 85 -1.16 8.01 -13.47
C GLY A 85 -2.66 7.81 -13.32
N ASN A 86 -3.18 6.72 -13.90
CA ASN A 86 -4.59 6.35 -13.82
C ASN A 86 -4.84 5.14 -12.90
N ASN A 87 -3.89 4.83 -12.00
CA ASN A 87 -3.92 3.60 -11.21
C ASN A 87 -5.17 3.48 -10.34
N ILE A 88 -5.64 4.58 -9.75
CA ILE A 88 -6.85 4.55 -8.92
C ILE A 88 -8.09 4.13 -9.75
N ASN A 89 -8.25 4.67 -10.96
CA ASN A 89 -9.37 4.29 -11.82
C ASN A 89 -9.23 2.84 -12.31
N ILE A 90 -8.02 2.39 -12.64
CA ILE A 90 -7.75 0.98 -12.98
C ILE A 90 -8.24 0.04 -11.87
N LEU A 91 -8.03 0.41 -10.61
CA LEU A 91 -8.49 -0.37 -9.46
C LEU A 91 -10.00 -0.29 -9.26
N LEU A 92 -10.60 0.90 -9.40
CA LEU A 92 -12.03 1.14 -9.14
C LEU A 92 -12.93 0.59 -10.26
N ASP A 93 -12.48 0.69 -11.52
CA ASP A 93 -13.25 0.24 -12.68
C ASP A 93 -13.21 -1.29 -12.86
N ASN A 94 -12.33 -1.98 -12.15
CA ASN A 94 -12.23 -3.44 -12.21
C ASN A 94 -13.21 -4.09 -11.23
N SER A 95 -14.28 -4.66 -11.76
CA SER A 95 -15.33 -5.32 -10.97
C SER A 95 -14.86 -6.53 -10.15
N ASN A 96 -13.68 -7.08 -10.45
CA ASN A 96 -13.07 -8.17 -9.67
C ASN A 96 -12.25 -7.67 -8.47
N VAL A 97 -12.06 -6.34 -8.32
CA VAL A 97 -11.25 -5.72 -7.27
C VAL A 97 -12.12 -5.11 -6.18
N ASN A 98 -11.86 -5.50 -4.93
CA ASN A 98 -12.37 -4.83 -3.74
C ASN A 98 -11.22 -4.04 -3.12
N LEU A 99 -11.26 -2.72 -3.21
CA LEU A 99 -10.22 -1.82 -2.72
C LEU A 99 -10.50 -1.41 -1.27
N PHE A 100 -9.54 -1.68 -0.37
CA PHE A 100 -9.57 -1.32 1.04
C PHE A 100 -8.48 -0.32 1.38
N TYR A 101 -8.85 0.78 2.00
CA TYR A 101 -7.91 1.72 2.58
C TYR A 101 -7.67 1.39 4.05
N LEU A 102 -6.45 1.00 4.42
CA LEU A 102 -6.01 0.85 5.80
C LEU A 102 -5.55 2.22 6.32
N LYS A 103 -6.48 2.93 6.97
CA LYS A 103 -6.27 4.27 7.48
C LYS A 103 -5.68 4.23 8.88
N LEU A 104 -4.48 4.78 9.04
CA LEU A 104 -3.80 4.97 10.31
C LEU A 104 -3.51 6.45 10.51
N SER A 105 -3.76 6.96 11.72
CA SER A 105 -3.52 8.37 12.05
C SER A 105 -2.05 8.77 11.96
N ILE A 106 -1.78 10.05 11.68
CA ILE A 106 -0.41 10.57 11.62
C ILE A 106 0.39 10.28 12.89
N PRO A 107 -0.13 10.50 14.11
CA PRO A 107 0.61 10.17 15.33
C PRO A 107 1.05 8.71 15.40
N ASN A 108 0.16 7.77 15.02
CA ASN A 108 0.47 6.35 15.03
C ASN A 108 1.43 5.94 13.90
N LEU A 109 1.33 6.57 12.72
CA LEU A 109 2.31 6.42 11.64
C LEU A 109 3.70 6.88 12.10
N VAL A 110 3.79 8.04 12.74
CA VAL A 110 5.05 8.57 13.28
C VAL A 110 5.66 7.61 14.31
N LEU A 111 4.86 7.09 15.24
CA LEU A 111 5.36 6.15 16.25
C LEU A 111 5.93 4.87 15.63
N ARG A 112 5.29 4.33 14.60
CA ARG A 112 5.79 3.13 13.88
C ARG A 112 7.02 3.43 13.06
N LEU A 113 6.94 4.44 12.20
CA LEU A 113 7.97 4.75 11.23
C LEU A 113 9.24 5.29 11.87
N PHE A 114 9.14 6.01 12.98
CA PHE A 114 10.31 6.50 13.70
C PHE A 114 11.20 5.36 14.24
N LYS A 115 10.59 4.23 14.62
CA LYS A 115 11.32 3.03 15.05
C LYS A 115 11.99 2.29 13.88
N GLU A 116 11.46 2.44 12.69
CA GLU A 116 11.89 1.71 11.49
C GLU A 116 12.64 2.60 10.48
N LYS A 117 12.87 3.88 10.80
CA LYS A 117 13.36 4.89 9.85
C LYS A 117 14.69 4.51 9.19
N ASP A 118 15.61 3.87 9.93
CA ASP A 118 16.94 3.52 9.45
C ASP A 118 16.89 2.47 8.31
N SER A 119 15.85 1.67 8.27
CA SER A 119 15.58 0.70 7.19
C SER A 119 14.78 1.27 6.02
N ARG A 120 14.38 2.56 6.08
CA ARG A 120 13.52 3.21 5.09
C ARG A 120 14.20 4.41 4.45
N PRO A 121 14.76 4.28 3.23
CA PRO A 121 15.55 5.33 2.58
C PRO A 121 14.87 6.70 2.52
N LEU A 122 13.53 6.73 2.29
CA LEU A 122 12.79 8.00 2.17
C LEU A 122 12.76 8.84 3.46
N ILE A 123 12.89 8.22 4.62
CA ILE A 123 12.77 8.89 5.93
C ILE A 123 14.01 8.72 6.81
N SER A 124 15.03 7.97 6.36
CA SER A 124 16.23 7.70 7.14
C SER A 124 17.01 8.97 7.53
N HIS A 125 16.90 10.01 6.71
CA HIS A 125 17.57 11.30 6.95
C HIS A 125 16.86 12.18 7.99
N LEU A 126 15.60 11.86 8.35
CA LEU A 126 14.84 12.62 9.34
C LEU A 126 15.30 12.24 10.75
N THR A 127 15.61 13.24 11.56
CA THR A 127 16.24 13.02 12.89
C THR A 127 15.26 13.11 14.03
N THR A 128 14.18 13.88 13.87
CA THR A 128 13.17 14.12 14.90
C THR A 128 11.78 13.60 14.51
N LYS A 129 10.92 13.40 15.50
CA LYS A 129 9.51 13.04 15.26
C LYS A 129 8.73 14.19 14.62
N GLU A 130 9.10 15.41 14.91
CA GLU A 130 8.50 16.62 14.35
C GLU A 130 8.75 16.70 12.84
N GLU A 131 10.00 16.49 12.40
CA GLU A 131 10.35 16.42 10.98
C GLU A 131 9.60 15.29 10.27
N LEU A 132 9.50 14.12 10.91
CA LEU A 132 8.75 12.99 10.36
C LEU A 132 7.25 13.28 10.29
N THR A 133 6.68 13.96 11.29
CA THR A 133 5.27 14.37 11.31
C THR A 133 4.96 15.30 10.14
N GLU A 134 5.82 16.29 9.91
CA GLU A 134 5.67 17.22 8.79
C GLU A 134 5.78 16.51 7.44
N PHE A 135 6.76 15.63 7.30
CA PHE A 135 6.97 14.83 6.08
C PHE A 135 5.73 13.96 5.75
N ILE A 136 5.23 13.23 6.76
CA ILE A 136 4.03 12.38 6.60
C ILE A 136 2.82 13.25 6.28
N GLY A 137 2.64 14.37 6.98
CA GLY A 137 1.52 15.30 6.78
C GLY A 137 1.45 15.84 5.35
N LYS A 138 2.58 16.24 4.78
CA LYS A 138 2.66 16.70 3.38
C LYS A 138 2.28 15.59 2.40
N HIS A 139 2.83 14.40 2.56
CA HIS A 139 2.51 13.27 1.70
C HIS A 139 1.04 12.85 1.80
N LEU A 140 0.49 12.79 3.00
CA LEU A 140 -0.92 12.42 3.19
C LEU A 140 -1.86 13.49 2.65
N PHE A 141 -1.51 14.78 2.73
CA PHE A 141 -2.29 15.85 2.13
C PHE A 141 -2.52 15.60 0.63
N GLU A 142 -1.48 15.17 -0.08
CA GLU A 142 -1.55 14.87 -1.52
C GLU A 142 -2.26 13.54 -1.81
N ARG A 143 -2.06 12.51 -0.98
CA ARG A 143 -2.46 11.13 -1.27
C ARG A 143 -3.85 10.74 -0.73
N THR A 144 -4.31 11.39 0.34
CA THR A 144 -5.56 11.04 1.01
C THR A 144 -6.77 11.12 0.09
N GLN A 145 -6.79 12.05 -0.86
CA GLN A 145 -7.86 12.15 -1.86
C GLN A 145 -7.99 10.90 -2.73
N TYR A 146 -6.89 10.20 -2.99
CA TYR A 146 -6.89 8.93 -3.73
C TYR A 146 -7.28 7.76 -2.82
N TYR A 147 -6.70 7.69 -1.62
CA TYR A 147 -7.03 6.64 -0.66
C TYR A 147 -8.51 6.62 -0.27
N ASN A 148 -9.12 7.81 -0.11
CA ASN A 148 -10.53 7.94 0.24
C ASN A 148 -11.51 7.50 -0.86
N GLN A 149 -11.03 7.23 -2.07
CA GLN A 149 -11.85 6.65 -3.14
C GLN A 149 -12.01 5.13 -3.00
N ALA A 150 -11.29 4.49 -2.08
CA ALA A 150 -11.45 3.06 -1.83
C ALA A 150 -12.89 2.72 -1.45
N SER A 151 -13.38 1.59 -1.94
CA SER A 151 -14.73 1.08 -1.66
C SER A 151 -14.99 0.90 -0.16
N ASN A 152 -13.93 0.58 0.59
CA ASN A 152 -13.99 0.37 2.03
C ASN A 152 -12.82 1.07 2.73
N ILE A 153 -13.10 1.78 3.82
CA ILE A 153 -12.10 2.45 4.65
C ILE A 153 -12.10 1.82 6.03
N ILE A 154 -10.98 1.21 6.41
CA ILE A 154 -10.77 0.58 7.71
C ILE A 154 -9.84 1.46 8.54
N THR A 155 -10.37 2.13 9.55
CA THR A 155 -9.55 2.84 10.54
C THR A 155 -8.87 1.82 11.45
N THR A 156 -7.54 1.84 11.49
CA THR A 156 -6.76 0.81 12.18
C THR A 156 -6.19 1.25 13.53
N ASP A 157 -6.44 2.51 13.92
CA ASP A 157 -6.03 3.02 15.22
C ASP A 157 -6.68 2.25 16.36
N ASN A 158 -5.86 1.87 17.35
CA ASN A 158 -6.28 1.14 18.56
C ASN A 158 -6.99 -0.20 18.31
N LYS A 159 -6.84 -0.77 17.10
CA LYS A 159 -7.40 -2.09 16.77
C LYS A 159 -6.31 -3.16 16.75
N SER A 160 -6.68 -4.35 17.20
CA SER A 160 -5.85 -5.54 17.01
C SER A 160 -5.85 -5.98 15.54
N LYS A 161 -4.84 -6.77 15.14
CA LYS A 161 -4.83 -7.38 13.81
C LYS A 161 -6.10 -8.21 13.55
N LYS A 162 -6.59 -8.91 14.57
CA LYS A 162 -7.80 -9.72 14.50
C LYS A 162 -9.03 -8.87 14.18
N ASP A 163 -9.21 -7.75 14.88
CA ASP A 163 -10.34 -6.85 14.67
C ASP A 163 -10.34 -6.28 13.24
N ILE A 164 -9.15 -5.88 12.74
CA ILE A 164 -9.00 -5.39 11.37
C ILE A 164 -9.37 -6.46 10.35
N LEU A 165 -8.90 -7.68 10.53
CA LEU A 165 -9.22 -8.81 9.64
C LEU A 165 -10.72 -9.12 9.65
N GLU A 166 -11.35 -9.14 10.82
CA GLU A 166 -12.81 -9.35 10.94
C GLU A 166 -13.61 -8.27 10.23
N GLU A 167 -13.20 -7.00 10.33
CA GLU A 167 -13.86 -5.90 9.60
C GLU A 167 -13.73 -6.05 8.08
N ILE A 168 -12.54 -6.40 7.59
CA ILE A 168 -12.34 -6.63 6.15
C ILE A 168 -13.21 -7.78 5.67
N VAL A 169 -13.19 -8.91 6.37
CA VAL A 169 -13.99 -10.09 6.00
C VAL A 169 -15.49 -9.78 6.01
N LYS A 170 -15.98 -9.04 7.01
CA LYS A 170 -17.40 -8.62 7.06
C LYS A 170 -17.79 -7.71 5.90
N ALA A 171 -16.87 -6.89 5.40
CA ALA A 171 -17.14 -6.00 4.27
C ALA A 171 -17.07 -6.71 2.91
N LEU A 172 -16.58 -7.94 2.85
CA LEU A 172 -16.51 -8.77 1.64
C LEU A 172 -17.76 -9.65 1.44
N ILE A 173 -18.60 -9.80 2.47
CA ILE A 173 -19.81 -10.61 2.50
C ILE A 173 -21.04 -9.74 2.22
#